data_9079cf67a80492af0f1b6fd7e241f3a6
#
_entry.id   9079cf67a80492af0f1b6fd7e241f3a6
#
_cell.length_a   1.000
_cell.length_b   1.000
_cell.length_c   1.000
_cell.angle_alpha   90.00
_cell.angle_beta   90.00
_cell.angle_gamma   90.00
#
_symmetry.space_group_name_H-M   'P 1'
#
loop_
_entity.id
_entity.type
_entity.pdbx_description
1 polymer ?
#
loop_
_entity_poly.entity_id
_entity_poly.type
_entity_poly.pdbx_seq_one_letter_code
_entity_poly.pdbx_strand_id
1 'polypeptide(L)'
;KGISAYELVLYRDGNKICELEKVIGTSYDFYPYMVQEGTYVFHVRGIPKDSEEASYIRPTAWTKSDGLRLKARETPDRKYGWYAASNGGKRPVHGWQKSDGGWWFQEEDGTYPSNTWKEIDGKWYLFDPAGYMLTGWQKWQGHQYVLSEDGAMRTGWVWDNRNWYYFGNDGAAVTGWNNIDGKIYYMNDRYAALSGWWLLDGKWHYFDTSTRQMLHDAWIDGYYVDSSGVWIP
;
A
#
# COMPACT_ATOMS: atom_id res chain seq x y z
N LYS A 1 -23.73 19.64 -20.16
CA LYS A 1 -22.61 18.98 -19.46
C LYS A 1 -23.22 18.09 -18.38
N GLY A 2 -22.75 16.86 -18.23
CA GLY A 2 -23.23 15.91 -17.23
C GLY A 2 -22.64 16.19 -15.84
N ILE A 3 -23.27 15.68 -14.80
CA ILE A 3 -22.74 15.63 -13.44
C ILE A 3 -21.51 14.73 -13.42
N SER A 4 -20.43 15.17 -12.80
CA SER A 4 -19.15 14.44 -12.73
C SER A 4 -18.66 14.17 -11.31
N ALA A 5 -19.38 14.67 -10.31
CA ALA A 5 -19.12 14.36 -8.89
C ALA A 5 -20.43 14.13 -8.13
N TYR A 6 -20.34 13.37 -7.05
CA TYR A 6 -21.49 12.93 -6.27
C TYR A 6 -21.20 13.02 -4.77
N GLU A 7 -22.24 13.33 -3.99
CA GLU A 7 -22.30 13.06 -2.57
C GLU A 7 -23.02 11.73 -2.34
N LEU A 8 -22.51 10.93 -1.43
CA LEU A 8 -23.08 9.64 -1.08
C LEU A 8 -23.26 9.56 0.43
N VAL A 9 -24.39 9.03 0.90
CA VAL A 9 -24.64 8.78 2.31
C VAL A 9 -25.17 7.36 2.47
N LEU A 10 -24.55 6.58 3.33
CA LEU A 10 -24.99 5.23 3.68
C LEU A 10 -25.70 5.25 5.03
N TYR A 11 -26.86 4.62 5.08
CA TYR A 11 -27.65 4.40 6.28
C TYR A 11 -27.76 2.91 6.57
N ARG A 12 -27.81 2.54 7.86
CA ARG A 12 -28.19 1.22 8.35
C ARG A 12 -29.33 1.38 9.35
N ASP A 13 -30.45 0.70 9.10
CA ASP A 13 -31.64 0.73 9.94
C ASP A 13 -32.10 2.18 10.27
N GLY A 14 -31.97 3.07 9.28
CA GLY A 14 -32.29 4.50 9.40
C GLY A 14 -31.18 5.38 10.00
N ASN A 15 -30.12 4.80 10.55
CA ASN A 15 -29.01 5.57 11.12
C ASN A 15 -27.91 5.81 10.07
N LYS A 16 -27.45 7.06 9.96
CA LYS A 16 -26.32 7.42 9.08
C LYS A 16 -25.03 6.77 9.61
N ILE A 17 -24.32 6.01 8.77
CA ILE A 17 -23.08 5.34 9.11
C ILE A 17 -21.87 5.83 8.31
N CYS A 18 -22.10 6.40 7.12
CA CYS A 18 -21.04 6.94 6.28
C CYS A 18 -21.56 8.10 5.44
N GLU A 19 -20.76 9.12 5.27
CA GLU A 19 -21.02 10.23 4.35
C GLU A 19 -19.75 10.57 3.57
N LEU A 20 -19.89 10.70 2.27
CA LEU A 20 -18.82 11.00 1.33
C LEU A 20 -19.20 12.27 0.57
N GLU A 21 -18.51 13.36 0.85
CA GLU A 21 -18.85 14.70 0.35
C GLU A 21 -18.51 14.90 -1.14
N LYS A 22 -17.58 14.08 -1.68
CA LYS A 22 -17.18 14.21 -3.08
C LYS A 22 -16.61 12.91 -3.62
N VAL A 23 -17.40 12.21 -4.42
CA VAL A 23 -16.99 11.04 -5.17
C VAL A 23 -16.95 11.38 -6.65
N ILE A 24 -15.81 11.13 -7.29
CA ILE A 24 -15.62 11.32 -8.73
C ILE A 24 -15.68 9.93 -9.38
N GLY A 25 -16.55 9.77 -10.36
CA GLY A 25 -16.80 8.49 -11.03
C GLY A 25 -18.23 8.03 -10.90
N THR A 26 -18.53 6.85 -11.40
CA THR A 26 -19.89 6.28 -11.48
C THR A 26 -20.13 5.12 -10.53
N SER A 27 -19.16 4.77 -9.69
CA SER A 27 -19.24 3.67 -8.74
C SER A 27 -18.48 4.01 -7.45
N TYR A 28 -18.96 3.48 -6.35
CA TYR A 28 -18.29 3.52 -5.05
C TYR A 28 -18.54 2.22 -4.29
N ASP A 29 -17.49 1.70 -3.64
CA ASP A 29 -17.57 0.48 -2.85
C ASP A 29 -17.87 0.83 -1.38
N PHE A 30 -19.07 0.48 -0.91
CA PHE A 30 -19.49 0.63 0.48
C PHE A 30 -19.14 -0.58 1.36
N TYR A 31 -18.46 -1.59 0.82
CA TYR A 31 -18.12 -2.80 1.53
C TYR A 31 -17.54 -2.58 2.94
N PRO A 32 -16.58 -1.63 3.15
CA PRO A 32 -16.01 -1.39 4.47
C PRO A 32 -17.01 -0.98 5.54
N TYR A 33 -18.18 -0.50 5.15
CA TYR A 33 -19.21 0.03 6.05
C TYR A 33 -20.37 -0.94 6.26
N MET A 34 -20.42 -2.04 5.51
CA MET A 34 -21.56 -2.97 5.49
C MET A 34 -21.24 -4.28 6.21
N VAL A 35 -20.68 -4.18 7.42
CA VAL A 35 -20.09 -5.29 8.20
C VAL A 35 -21.02 -5.86 9.27
N GLN A 36 -22.19 -5.30 9.47
CA GLN A 36 -23.16 -5.74 10.49
C GLN A 36 -24.50 -6.05 9.84
N GLU A 37 -25.30 -6.91 10.48
CA GLU A 37 -26.67 -7.11 10.02
C GLU A 37 -27.49 -5.83 10.07
N GLY A 38 -28.45 -5.71 9.19
CA GLY A 38 -29.33 -4.56 9.12
C GLY A 38 -29.82 -4.28 7.70
N THR A 39 -30.67 -3.28 7.57
CA THR A 39 -31.15 -2.81 6.29
C THR A 39 -30.34 -1.60 5.86
N TYR A 40 -29.58 -1.75 4.79
CA TYR A 40 -28.74 -0.72 4.24
C TYR A 40 -29.45 0.04 3.12
N VAL A 41 -29.34 1.35 3.18
CA VAL A 41 -29.91 2.27 2.18
C VAL A 41 -28.84 3.32 1.89
N PHE A 42 -28.57 3.58 0.64
CA PHE A 42 -27.73 4.70 0.27
C PHE A 42 -28.55 5.77 -0.43
N HIS A 43 -28.16 7.01 -0.13
CA HIS A 43 -28.65 8.20 -0.83
C HIS A 43 -27.52 8.76 -1.68
N VAL A 44 -27.85 9.23 -2.86
CA VAL A 44 -26.90 9.85 -3.80
C VAL A 44 -27.49 11.12 -4.36
N ARG A 45 -26.67 12.14 -4.52
CA ARG A 45 -26.97 13.29 -5.37
C ARG A 45 -25.76 13.73 -6.18
N GLY A 46 -25.99 14.27 -7.35
CA GLY A 46 -24.95 14.89 -8.15
C GLY A 46 -24.59 16.26 -7.60
N ILE A 47 -23.32 16.59 -7.56
CA ILE A 47 -22.79 17.87 -7.13
C ILE A 47 -21.82 18.45 -8.18
N PRO A 48 -21.55 19.77 -8.16
CA PRO A 48 -20.44 20.33 -8.91
C PRO A 48 -19.11 19.71 -8.48
N LYS A 49 -18.30 19.39 -9.45
CA LYS A 49 -16.96 18.81 -9.23
C LYS A 49 -15.98 19.83 -8.63
N ASP A 50 -16.10 21.09 -9.03
CA ASP A 50 -15.23 22.18 -8.63
C ASP A 50 -15.99 23.53 -8.65
N SER A 51 -15.28 24.60 -8.33
CA SER A 51 -15.85 25.95 -8.27
C SER A 51 -16.31 26.47 -9.65
N GLU A 52 -15.69 26.04 -10.73
CA GLU A 52 -16.11 26.38 -12.08
C GLU A 52 -17.46 25.74 -12.39
N GLU A 53 -17.62 24.44 -12.16
CA GLU A 53 -18.92 23.77 -12.31
C GLU A 53 -19.98 24.36 -11.38
N ALA A 54 -19.66 24.74 -10.14
CA ALA A 54 -20.57 25.34 -9.18
C ALA A 54 -21.17 26.68 -9.66
N SER A 55 -20.54 27.35 -10.62
CA SER A 55 -21.03 28.58 -11.21
C SER A 55 -22.28 28.35 -12.09
N TYR A 56 -22.49 27.18 -12.64
CA TYR A 56 -23.57 26.84 -13.57
C TYR A 56 -24.31 25.52 -13.29
N ILE A 57 -23.76 24.64 -12.44
CA ILE A 57 -24.41 23.39 -12.01
C ILE A 57 -24.88 23.53 -10.56
N ARG A 58 -26.10 23.13 -10.30
CA ARG A 58 -26.65 23.01 -8.95
C ARG A 58 -26.69 21.54 -8.53
N PRO A 59 -26.51 21.22 -7.23
CA PRO A 59 -26.73 19.86 -6.74
C PRO A 59 -28.12 19.35 -7.14
N THR A 60 -28.20 18.08 -7.52
CA THR A 60 -29.47 17.43 -7.80
C THR A 60 -30.24 17.13 -6.52
N ALA A 61 -31.52 16.80 -6.64
CA ALA A 61 -32.24 16.17 -5.53
C ALA A 61 -31.57 14.85 -5.11
N TRP A 62 -31.73 14.48 -3.84
CA TRP A 62 -31.31 13.19 -3.34
C TRP A 62 -32.15 12.07 -3.97
N THR A 63 -31.47 11.04 -4.45
CA THR A 63 -32.07 9.78 -4.87
C THR A 63 -31.72 8.71 -3.84
N LYS A 64 -32.70 7.92 -3.45
CA LYS A 64 -32.59 6.87 -2.46
C LYS A 64 -32.62 5.50 -3.15
N SER A 65 -31.72 4.58 -2.74
CA SER A 65 -31.80 3.18 -3.18
C SER A 65 -32.96 2.45 -2.50
N ASP A 66 -33.35 1.32 -3.06
CA ASP A 66 -34.10 0.31 -2.32
C ASP A 66 -33.28 -0.17 -1.11
N GLY A 67 -33.96 -0.60 -0.06
CA GLY A 67 -33.34 -1.16 1.13
C GLY A 67 -32.77 -2.54 0.86
N LEU A 68 -31.51 -2.72 1.19
CA LEU A 68 -30.83 -4.00 1.06
C LEU A 68 -30.59 -4.58 2.45
N ARG A 69 -31.20 -5.71 2.75
CA ARG A 69 -31.15 -6.34 4.07
C ARG A 69 -30.01 -7.34 4.15
N LEU A 70 -28.99 -7.03 4.97
CA LEU A 70 -28.00 -8.00 5.44
C LEU A 70 -28.53 -8.77 6.62
N LYS A 71 -28.45 -10.08 6.56
CA LYS A 71 -28.76 -10.96 7.69
C LYS A 71 -27.48 -11.25 8.47
N ALA A 72 -27.61 -11.63 9.73
CA ALA A 72 -26.51 -12.13 10.53
C ALA A 72 -25.74 -13.21 9.73
N ARG A 73 -24.42 -13.02 9.59
CA ARG A 73 -23.48 -13.90 8.86
C ARG A 73 -23.45 -13.77 7.33
N GLU A 74 -24.10 -12.77 6.74
CA GLU A 74 -23.90 -12.40 5.34
C GLU A 74 -22.80 -11.34 5.26
N THR A 75 -21.80 -11.54 4.37
CA THR A 75 -20.80 -10.52 4.06
C THR A 75 -20.99 -10.06 2.62
N PRO A 76 -20.73 -8.77 2.32
CA PRO A 76 -20.80 -8.28 0.96
C PRO A 76 -19.82 -9.03 0.03
N ASP A 77 -20.26 -9.38 -1.17
CA ASP A 77 -19.39 -9.89 -2.24
C ASP A 77 -18.70 -8.71 -2.94
N ARG A 78 -17.37 -8.72 -3.01
CA ARG A 78 -16.60 -7.66 -3.64
C ARG A 78 -16.92 -7.46 -5.12
N LYS A 79 -17.33 -8.50 -5.81
CA LYS A 79 -17.68 -8.42 -7.23
C LYS A 79 -19.09 -7.84 -7.45
N TYR A 80 -20.01 -8.15 -6.57
CA TYR A 80 -21.43 -7.79 -6.68
C TYR A 80 -21.94 -6.90 -5.55
N GLY A 81 -21.05 -6.54 -4.61
CA GLY A 81 -21.40 -5.80 -3.39
C GLY A 81 -22.10 -6.65 -2.33
N TRP A 82 -22.32 -7.96 -2.56
CA TRP A 82 -23.08 -8.83 -1.66
C TRP A 82 -22.63 -10.28 -1.75
N TYR A 83 -22.49 -10.90 -0.60
CA TYR A 83 -22.35 -12.35 -0.49
C TYR A 83 -23.71 -12.95 -0.11
N ALA A 84 -24.37 -13.59 -1.05
CA ALA A 84 -25.53 -14.39 -0.73
C ALA A 84 -25.05 -15.65 0.00
N ALA A 85 -25.56 -15.92 1.18
CA ALA A 85 -25.35 -17.20 1.87
C ALA A 85 -26.06 -18.34 1.11
N SER A 86 -25.61 -18.61 -0.12
CA SER A 86 -26.17 -19.67 -0.98
C SER A 86 -25.81 -21.07 -0.48
N ASN A 87 -25.00 -21.21 0.57
CA ASN A 87 -24.42 -22.47 1.02
C ASN A 87 -24.77 -22.85 2.48
N GLY A 88 -25.99 -22.66 2.91
CA GLY A 88 -26.47 -23.30 4.14
C GLY A 88 -25.78 -22.82 5.44
N GLY A 89 -25.47 -21.53 5.55
CA GLY A 89 -25.00 -20.93 6.81
C GLY A 89 -23.54 -21.22 7.17
N LYS A 90 -22.68 -21.54 6.22
CA LYS A 90 -21.25 -21.63 6.45
C LYS A 90 -20.69 -20.22 6.74
N ARG A 91 -19.78 -20.14 7.74
CA ARG A 91 -19.03 -18.90 8.03
C ARG A 91 -18.40 -18.34 6.77
N PRO A 92 -18.30 -17.01 6.62
CA PRO A 92 -17.47 -16.41 5.58
C PRO A 92 -16.11 -17.09 5.60
N VAL A 93 -15.57 -17.37 4.41
CA VAL A 93 -14.21 -17.92 4.30
C VAL A 93 -13.27 -16.78 4.69
N HIS A 94 -12.77 -16.78 5.94
CA HIS A 94 -11.74 -15.85 6.34
C HIS A 94 -10.40 -16.26 5.66
N GLY A 95 -9.49 -15.33 5.54
CA GLY A 95 -8.19 -15.57 4.94
C GLY A 95 -8.05 -15.00 3.53
N TRP A 96 -7.05 -15.48 2.83
CA TRP A 96 -6.72 -14.99 1.48
C TRP A 96 -7.78 -15.35 0.46
N GLN A 97 -8.25 -14.35 -0.27
CA GLN A 97 -9.23 -14.43 -1.33
C GLN A 97 -8.66 -13.89 -2.63
N LYS A 98 -9.15 -14.38 -3.76
CA LYS A 98 -8.76 -13.89 -5.09
C LYS A 98 -10.00 -13.47 -5.87
N SER A 99 -9.92 -12.28 -6.49
CA SER A 99 -10.94 -11.76 -7.39
C SER A 99 -10.28 -11.14 -8.63
N ASP A 100 -11.06 -10.59 -9.54
CA ASP A 100 -10.55 -9.98 -10.79
C ASP A 100 -9.57 -8.81 -10.52
N GLY A 101 -9.70 -8.12 -9.37
CA GLY A 101 -8.79 -7.04 -8.94
C GLY A 101 -7.50 -7.49 -8.26
N GLY A 102 -7.35 -8.79 -7.98
CA GLY A 102 -6.16 -9.33 -7.32
C GLY A 102 -6.45 -10.10 -6.03
N TRP A 103 -5.41 -10.30 -5.24
CA TRP A 103 -5.52 -10.91 -3.92
C TRP A 103 -5.96 -9.89 -2.88
N TRP A 104 -6.79 -10.31 -1.93
CA TRP A 104 -7.23 -9.55 -0.76
C TRP A 104 -7.41 -10.48 0.43
N PHE A 105 -7.44 -9.94 1.64
CA PHE A 105 -7.56 -10.74 2.86
C PHE A 105 -8.87 -10.44 3.56
N GLN A 106 -9.67 -11.47 3.86
CA GLN A 106 -10.89 -11.34 4.62
C GLN A 106 -10.66 -11.69 6.09
N GLU A 107 -11.01 -10.78 6.98
CA GLU A 107 -10.95 -11.00 8.43
C GLU A 107 -12.09 -11.93 8.89
N GLU A 108 -11.98 -12.45 10.11
CA GLU A 108 -13.01 -13.33 10.68
C GLU A 108 -14.38 -12.64 10.85
N ASP A 109 -14.36 -11.32 11.06
CA ASP A 109 -15.57 -10.50 11.17
C ASP A 109 -16.15 -10.08 9.82
N GLY A 110 -15.53 -10.50 8.72
CA GLY A 110 -15.93 -10.20 7.36
C GLY A 110 -15.36 -8.88 6.81
N THR A 111 -14.63 -8.10 7.59
CA THR A 111 -13.93 -6.91 7.13
C THR A 111 -12.66 -7.26 6.33
N TYR A 112 -11.99 -6.27 5.79
CA TYR A 112 -10.71 -6.45 5.09
C TYR A 112 -9.81 -5.20 5.26
N PRO A 113 -8.48 -5.37 5.27
CA PRO A 113 -7.56 -4.24 5.31
C PRO A 113 -7.66 -3.42 4.02
N SER A 114 -7.70 -2.09 4.16
CA SER A 114 -7.79 -1.15 3.05
C SER A 114 -6.90 0.06 3.35
N ASN A 115 -6.06 0.44 2.39
CA ASN A 115 -5.09 1.53 2.52
C ASN A 115 -4.27 1.43 3.83
N THR A 116 -3.73 0.26 4.11
CA THR A 116 -3.02 -0.02 5.37
C THR A 116 -2.08 -1.22 5.24
N TRP A 117 -1.15 -1.29 6.18
CA TRP A 117 -0.38 -2.49 6.45
C TRP A 117 -1.14 -3.45 7.36
N LYS A 118 -0.99 -4.74 7.10
CA LYS A 118 -1.53 -5.81 7.95
C LYS A 118 -0.50 -6.93 8.09
N GLU A 119 -0.31 -7.39 9.33
CA GLU A 119 0.44 -8.62 9.58
C GLU A 119 -0.50 -9.82 9.48
N ILE A 120 -0.10 -10.81 8.68
CA ILE A 120 -0.83 -12.05 8.44
C ILE A 120 0.19 -13.18 8.48
N ASP A 121 0.00 -14.13 9.38
CA ASP A 121 0.89 -15.29 9.56
C ASP A 121 2.38 -14.92 9.73
N GLY A 122 2.66 -13.84 10.47
CA GLY A 122 4.02 -13.35 10.74
C GLY A 122 4.68 -12.63 9.56
N LYS A 123 3.95 -12.30 8.50
CA LYS A 123 4.41 -11.51 7.36
C LYS A 123 3.58 -10.24 7.22
N TRP A 124 4.23 -9.14 6.84
CA TRP A 124 3.57 -7.87 6.59
C TRP A 124 3.16 -7.74 5.12
N TYR A 125 1.95 -7.26 4.91
CA TYR A 125 1.35 -7.01 3.60
C TYR A 125 0.79 -5.60 3.55
N LEU A 126 0.88 -4.96 2.39
CA LEU A 126 0.30 -3.64 2.15
C LEU A 126 -0.91 -3.79 1.22
N PHE A 127 -2.00 -3.13 1.60
CA PHE A 127 -3.24 -3.14 0.84
C PHE A 127 -3.56 -1.76 0.28
N ASP A 128 -4.00 -1.72 -0.96
CA ASP A 128 -4.44 -0.50 -1.61
C ASP A 128 -5.78 0.03 -1.03
N PRO A 129 -6.26 1.22 -1.41
CA PRO A 129 -7.55 1.76 -0.96
C PRO A 129 -8.75 0.88 -1.31
N ALA A 130 -8.66 0.04 -2.34
CA ALA A 130 -9.71 -0.92 -2.68
C ALA A 130 -9.56 -2.24 -1.90
N GLY A 131 -8.52 -2.38 -1.06
CA GLY A 131 -8.22 -3.54 -0.22
C GLY A 131 -7.57 -4.70 -0.98
N TYR A 132 -6.97 -4.44 -2.14
CA TYR A 132 -6.14 -5.44 -2.81
C TYR A 132 -4.70 -5.40 -2.32
N MET A 133 -4.12 -6.57 -2.16
CA MET A 133 -2.73 -6.76 -1.80
C MET A 133 -1.81 -6.18 -2.88
N LEU A 134 -0.88 -5.34 -2.47
CA LEU A 134 0.13 -4.77 -3.34
C LEU A 134 1.36 -5.70 -3.45
N THR A 135 2.12 -5.53 -4.54
CA THR A 135 3.39 -6.24 -4.81
C THR A 135 4.41 -5.27 -5.38
N GLY A 136 5.68 -5.67 -5.43
CA GLY A 136 6.76 -4.86 -6.00
C GLY A 136 7.10 -3.64 -5.15
N TRP A 137 7.68 -2.61 -5.78
CA TRP A 137 8.07 -1.38 -5.11
C TRP A 137 6.86 -0.52 -4.77
N GLN A 138 6.78 -0.09 -3.50
CA GLN A 138 5.70 0.71 -2.97
C GLN A 138 6.24 1.88 -2.16
N LYS A 139 5.60 3.04 -2.29
CA LYS A 139 5.88 4.20 -1.45
C LYS A 139 4.77 4.36 -0.41
N TRP A 140 5.14 4.36 0.86
CA TRP A 140 4.22 4.53 1.96
C TRP A 140 4.77 5.54 2.97
N GLN A 141 4.00 6.57 3.30
CA GLN A 141 4.36 7.62 4.26
C GLN A 141 5.78 8.19 4.08
N GLY A 142 6.19 8.38 2.82
CA GLY A 142 7.50 8.93 2.47
C GLY A 142 8.64 7.91 2.31
N HIS A 143 8.48 6.69 2.80
CA HIS A 143 9.46 5.60 2.70
C HIS A 143 9.19 4.68 1.52
N GLN A 144 10.25 4.03 1.03
CA GLN A 144 10.15 2.99 -0.01
C GLN A 144 10.19 1.62 0.62
N TYR A 145 9.35 0.73 0.11
CA TYR A 145 9.26 -0.68 0.50
C TYR A 145 9.29 -1.54 -0.74
N VAL A 146 9.67 -2.80 -0.60
CA VAL A 146 9.53 -3.80 -1.65
C VAL A 146 8.76 -5.01 -1.13
N LEU A 147 7.74 -5.39 -1.87
CA LEU A 147 6.89 -6.54 -1.60
C LEU A 147 7.21 -7.63 -2.62
N SER A 148 7.30 -8.87 -2.18
CA SER A 148 7.50 -10.01 -3.07
C SER A 148 6.28 -10.27 -3.97
N GLU A 149 6.38 -11.20 -4.90
CA GLU A 149 5.26 -11.57 -5.78
C GLU A 149 4.06 -12.13 -5.00
N ASP A 150 4.30 -12.75 -3.84
CA ASP A 150 3.27 -13.20 -2.91
C ASP A 150 2.77 -12.07 -1.97
N GLY A 151 3.20 -10.82 -2.18
CA GLY A 151 2.81 -9.63 -1.43
C GLY A 151 3.54 -9.42 -0.11
N ALA A 152 4.36 -10.36 0.35
CA ALA A 152 5.05 -10.23 1.62
C ALA A 152 6.13 -9.13 1.58
N MET A 153 6.16 -8.26 2.59
CA MET A 153 7.19 -7.25 2.77
C MET A 153 8.57 -7.91 2.91
N ARG A 154 9.54 -7.38 2.18
CA ARG A 154 10.92 -7.85 2.24
C ARG A 154 11.77 -6.97 3.14
N THR A 155 12.70 -7.60 3.83
CA THR A 155 13.73 -6.97 4.67
C THR A 155 15.11 -7.48 4.26
N GLY A 156 16.15 -6.80 4.71
CA GLY A 156 17.53 -7.18 4.39
C GLY A 156 17.92 -6.85 2.95
N TRP A 157 18.88 -7.60 2.43
CA TRP A 157 19.40 -7.38 1.08
C TRP A 157 18.47 -7.90 -0.02
N VAL A 158 18.20 -7.03 -0.99
CA VAL A 158 17.36 -7.34 -2.17
C VAL A 158 18.11 -6.96 -3.43
N TRP A 159 18.22 -7.89 -4.36
CA TRP A 159 18.70 -7.66 -5.71
C TRP A 159 17.53 -7.37 -6.65
N ASP A 160 17.53 -6.19 -7.27
CA ASP A 160 16.53 -5.81 -8.25
C ASP A 160 17.13 -4.85 -9.30
N ASN A 161 16.68 -4.94 -10.54
CA ASN A 161 17.11 -4.08 -11.66
C ASN A 161 18.65 -3.85 -11.71
N ARG A 162 19.46 -4.90 -11.51
CA ARG A 162 20.93 -4.89 -11.51
C ARG A 162 21.58 -4.06 -10.38
N ASN A 163 20.83 -3.81 -9.30
CA ASN A 163 21.31 -3.11 -8.11
C ASN A 163 20.99 -3.89 -6.85
N TRP A 164 21.83 -3.71 -5.83
CA TRP A 164 21.54 -4.16 -4.47
C TRP A 164 20.91 -3.03 -3.68
N TYR A 165 19.90 -3.38 -2.90
CA TYR A 165 19.19 -2.51 -1.97
C TYR A 165 19.18 -3.16 -0.61
N TYR A 166 19.09 -2.35 0.45
CA TYR A 166 18.91 -2.87 1.79
C TYR A 166 17.66 -2.27 2.43
N PHE A 167 16.85 -3.13 3.01
CA PHE A 167 15.64 -2.76 3.72
C PHE A 167 15.80 -3.08 5.20
N GLY A 168 15.52 -2.13 6.08
CA GLY A 168 15.58 -2.30 7.53
C GLY A 168 14.62 -3.38 8.04
N ASN A 169 14.67 -3.65 9.33
CA ASN A 169 13.73 -4.59 9.96
C ASN A 169 12.27 -4.11 9.90
N ASP A 170 12.06 -2.82 9.74
CA ASP A 170 10.77 -2.17 9.49
C ASP A 170 10.32 -2.23 8.02
N GLY A 171 11.14 -2.82 7.15
CA GLY A 171 10.92 -2.94 5.72
C GLY A 171 11.20 -1.67 4.91
N ALA A 172 11.61 -0.55 5.54
CA ALA A 172 11.95 0.66 4.82
C ALA A 172 13.32 0.57 4.14
N ALA A 173 13.42 1.02 2.88
CA ALA A 173 14.70 1.14 2.19
C ALA A 173 15.57 2.22 2.84
N VAL A 174 16.86 1.91 3.03
CA VAL A 174 17.81 2.83 3.65
C VAL A 174 18.60 3.63 2.61
N THR A 175 19.08 4.82 2.99
CA THR A 175 19.98 5.69 2.21
C THR A 175 21.17 6.13 3.04
N GLY A 176 22.21 6.68 2.38
CA GLY A 176 23.41 7.19 3.05
C GLY A 176 24.30 6.08 3.62
N TRP A 177 25.06 6.44 4.65
CA TRP A 177 25.97 5.54 5.35
C TRP A 177 25.21 4.55 6.25
N ASN A 178 25.51 3.27 6.11
CA ASN A 178 24.87 2.20 6.89
C ASN A 178 25.90 1.19 7.39
N ASN A 179 25.81 0.85 8.66
CA ASN A 179 26.53 -0.29 9.24
C ASN A 179 25.57 -1.49 9.30
N ILE A 180 25.86 -2.51 8.51
CA ILE A 180 25.06 -3.72 8.41
C ILE A 180 25.96 -4.89 8.78
N ASP A 181 25.67 -5.55 9.86
CA ASP A 181 26.44 -6.69 10.40
C ASP A 181 27.94 -6.37 10.56
N GLY A 182 28.27 -5.17 11.04
CA GLY A 182 29.65 -4.72 11.27
C GLY A 182 30.38 -4.26 10.01
N LYS A 183 29.75 -4.25 8.86
CA LYS A 183 30.29 -3.81 7.57
C LYS A 183 29.65 -2.50 7.14
N ILE A 184 30.46 -1.62 6.53
CA ILE A 184 30.00 -0.30 6.11
C ILE A 184 29.62 -0.32 4.62
N TYR A 185 28.47 0.27 4.35
CA TYR A 185 27.90 0.44 3.01
C TYR A 185 27.41 1.88 2.83
N TYR A 186 27.24 2.28 1.59
CA TYR A 186 26.55 3.52 1.26
C TYR A 186 25.47 3.27 0.21
N MET A 187 24.26 3.70 0.50
CA MET A 187 23.13 3.68 -0.42
C MET A 187 22.88 5.09 -0.95
N ASN A 188 22.83 5.23 -2.27
CA ASN A 188 22.59 6.52 -2.91
C ASN A 188 21.13 6.98 -2.75
N ASP A 189 20.77 8.15 -3.29
CA ASP A 189 19.42 8.74 -3.23
C ASP A 189 18.35 7.91 -3.96
N ARG A 190 18.78 6.90 -4.73
CA ARG A 190 17.91 5.90 -5.36
C ARG A 190 17.90 4.58 -4.61
N TYR A 191 18.38 4.60 -3.37
CA TYR A 191 18.47 3.44 -2.45
C TYR A 191 19.44 2.34 -2.89
N ALA A 192 20.16 2.52 -4.02
CA ALA A 192 21.09 1.52 -4.54
C ALA A 192 22.44 1.57 -3.81
N ALA A 193 22.95 0.41 -3.42
CA ALA A 193 24.27 0.27 -2.82
C ALA A 193 25.37 0.61 -3.83
N LEU A 194 26.33 1.44 -3.42
CA LEU A 194 27.44 1.86 -4.26
C LEU A 194 28.44 0.72 -4.52
N SER A 195 29.20 0.85 -5.61
CA SER A 195 30.35 -0.02 -5.94
C SER A 195 31.41 0.77 -6.70
N GLY A 196 32.67 0.41 -6.51
CA GLY A 196 33.81 1.13 -7.08
C GLY A 196 34.14 2.40 -6.30
N TRP A 197 34.85 3.33 -6.94
CA TRP A 197 35.28 4.58 -6.34
C TRP A 197 34.18 5.65 -6.34
N TRP A 198 33.98 6.30 -5.18
CA TRP A 198 33.01 7.38 -5.00
C TRP A 198 33.57 8.50 -4.13
N LEU A 199 33.33 9.73 -4.55
CA LEU A 199 33.60 10.93 -3.77
C LEU A 199 32.38 11.27 -2.91
N LEU A 200 32.49 11.05 -1.61
CA LEU A 200 31.44 11.33 -0.63
C LEU A 200 31.98 12.30 0.42
N ASP A 201 31.28 13.38 0.68
CA ASP A 201 31.68 14.42 1.64
C ASP A 201 33.11 14.95 1.43
N GLY A 202 33.53 15.06 0.15
CA GLY A 202 34.86 15.52 -0.22
C GLY A 202 35.99 14.49 -0.03
N LYS A 203 35.69 13.25 0.28
CA LYS A 203 36.64 12.15 0.47
C LYS A 203 36.34 11.01 -0.49
N TRP A 204 37.40 10.39 -1.04
CA TRP A 204 37.24 9.22 -1.89
C TRP A 204 37.18 7.94 -1.06
N HIS A 205 36.18 7.11 -1.35
CA HIS A 205 35.96 5.79 -0.77
C HIS A 205 35.82 4.75 -1.87
N TYR A 206 36.19 3.53 -1.57
CA TYR A 206 35.99 2.40 -2.47
C TYR A 206 35.03 1.37 -1.88
N PHE A 207 34.04 1.00 -2.67
CA PHE A 207 33.09 -0.05 -2.33
C PHE A 207 33.36 -1.27 -3.21
N ASP A 208 33.59 -2.42 -2.60
CA ASP A 208 33.89 -3.66 -3.31
C ASP A 208 32.79 -3.99 -4.34
N THR A 209 33.22 -4.31 -5.56
CA THR A 209 32.28 -4.47 -6.68
C THR A 209 31.38 -5.70 -6.57
N SER A 210 31.75 -6.69 -5.77
CA SER A 210 31.01 -7.93 -5.55
C SER A 210 30.13 -7.84 -4.30
N THR A 211 30.72 -7.40 -3.18
CA THR A 211 30.05 -7.39 -1.87
C THR A 211 29.37 -6.08 -1.54
N ARG A 212 29.71 -4.97 -2.23
CA ARG A 212 29.28 -3.58 -1.96
C ARG A 212 29.79 -3.00 -0.63
N GLN A 213 30.61 -3.74 0.11
CA GLN A 213 31.21 -3.29 1.35
C GLN A 213 32.28 -2.22 1.09
N MET A 214 32.31 -1.17 1.89
CA MET A 214 33.41 -0.22 1.88
C MET A 214 34.70 -0.93 2.32
N LEU A 215 35.77 -0.79 1.54
CA LEU A 215 37.09 -1.31 1.92
C LEU A 215 37.82 -0.29 2.80
N HIS A 216 38.62 -0.81 3.74
CA HIS A 216 39.52 -0.05 4.60
C HIS A 216 40.82 -0.82 4.80
N ASP A 217 41.89 -0.13 5.16
CA ASP A 217 43.24 -0.70 5.30
C ASP A 217 43.65 -1.58 4.12
N ALA A 218 43.37 -1.12 2.89
CA ALA A 218 43.49 -1.92 1.68
C ALA A 218 44.11 -1.17 0.50
N TRP A 219 44.79 -1.91 -0.36
CA TRP A 219 45.27 -1.47 -1.67
C TRP A 219 44.31 -1.86 -2.78
N ILE A 220 43.89 -0.91 -3.59
CA ILE A 220 42.98 -1.10 -4.73
C ILE A 220 43.63 -0.45 -5.95
N ASP A 221 44.08 -1.24 -6.92
CA ASP A 221 44.66 -0.79 -8.18
C ASP A 221 45.79 0.27 -8.00
N GLY A 222 46.61 0.13 -6.95
CA GLY A 222 47.70 1.05 -6.65
C GLY A 222 47.33 2.23 -5.74
N TYR A 223 46.10 2.34 -5.30
CA TYR A 223 45.57 3.34 -4.35
C TYR A 223 45.32 2.73 -2.98
N TYR A 224 45.76 3.40 -1.92
CA TYR A 224 45.57 2.92 -0.56
C TYR A 224 44.37 3.63 0.12
N VAL A 225 43.51 2.89 0.74
CA VAL A 225 42.49 3.42 1.67
C VAL A 225 42.86 3.10 3.10
N ASP A 226 42.76 4.08 3.97
CA ASP A 226 43.13 3.97 5.39
C ASP A 226 42.09 3.20 6.24
N SER A 227 42.31 3.16 7.54
CA SER A 227 41.39 2.47 8.50
C SER A 227 39.99 3.08 8.56
N SER A 228 39.81 4.30 8.08
CA SER A 228 38.48 4.93 7.93
C SER A 228 37.84 4.71 6.57
N GLY A 229 38.53 3.99 5.67
CA GLY A 229 38.11 3.74 4.29
C GLY A 229 38.30 4.94 3.35
N VAL A 230 39.10 5.92 3.74
CA VAL A 230 39.40 7.12 2.94
C VAL A 230 40.68 6.88 2.14
N TRP A 231 40.65 7.22 0.86
CA TRP A 231 41.86 7.20 0.02
C TRP A 231 42.88 8.21 0.53
N ILE A 232 44.15 7.75 0.61
CA ILE A 232 45.34 8.54 0.95
C ILE A 232 46.15 8.73 -0.33
N PRO A 233 46.48 9.99 -0.75
CA PRO A 233 47.27 10.28 -1.94
C PRO A 233 48.69 9.74 -1.86
#